data_2840a1be3c1dcdbade88b8e6f938f973
#
_entry.id   2840a1be3c1dcdbade88b8e6f938f973
#
_cell.length_a   1.000
_cell.length_b   1.000
_cell.length_c   1.000
_cell.angle_alpha   90.00
_cell.angle_beta   90.00
_cell.angle_gamma   90.00
#
_symmetry.space_group_name_H-M   'P 1'
#
loop_
_entity.id
_entity.type
_entity.pdbx_description
1 polymer ?
#
loop_
_entity_poly.entity_id
_entity_poly.type
_entity_poly.pdbx_seq_one_letter_code
_entity_poly.pdbx_strand_id
1 'polypeptide(L)'
;NEESGRYRELRPVFYVPGPDRRLVQEGKPGAYDFVEGTTEQYETTVAQTKAACERAYAAYQTMLDAGIAREVARGVLPVATYSSMYVTMNARSLMNFLSLRTKRPDAAFPSFPQREIEMVADRMEGFWAELMPLTHAAFERNGRVAP
;
A
#
# COMPACT_ATOMS: atom_id res chain seq x y z
N ASN A 1 -6.71 2.21 -14.67
CA ASN A 1 -5.71 1.53 -15.53
C ASN A 1 -4.45 1.26 -14.72
N GLU A 2 -3.98 0.04 -14.72
CA GLU A 2 -2.77 -0.40 -14.04
C GLU A 2 -1.79 -1.00 -15.06
N GLU A 3 -0.48 -0.87 -14.81
CA GLU A 3 0.55 -1.56 -15.56
C GLU A 3 0.33 -3.07 -15.47
N SER A 4 0.27 -3.73 -16.62
CA SER A 4 -0.09 -5.14 -16.67
C SER A 4 1.10 -6.04 -16.96
N GLY A 5 1.46 -6.89 -16.01
CA GLY A 5 2.43 -7.97 -16.18
C GLY A 5 2.01 -9.07 -17.18
N ARG A 6 0.82 -8.97 -17.79
CA ARG A 6 0.42 -9.81 -18.93
C ARG A 6 1.02 -9.31 -20.25
N TYR A 7 1.12 -7.98 -20.38
CA TYR A 7 1.53 -7.34 -21.63
C TYR A 7 2.98 -6.88 -21.62
N ARG A 8 3.53 -6.63 -20.44
CA ARG A 8 4.90 -6.16 -20.26
C ARG A 8 5.64 -7.04 -19.28
N GLU A 9 6.94 -7.15 -19.46
CA GLU A 9 7.83 -7.63 -18.43
C GLU A 9 7.89 -6.61 -17.30
N LEU A 10 7.66 -7.06 -16.07
CA LEU A 10 7.72 -6.20 -14.89
C LEU A 10 9.18 -5.99 -14.48
N ARG A 11 9.54 -4.77 -14.10
CA ARG A 11 10.90 -4.42 -13.68
C ARG A 11 11.18 -4.94 -12.27
N PRO A 12 12.47 -5.26 -11.95
CA PRO A 12 12.88 -5.71 -10.61
C PRO A 12 12.93 -4.55 -9.61
N VAL A 13 11.80 -3.88 -9.41
CA VAL A 13 11.67 -2.79 -8.44
C VAL A 13 10.70 -3.25 -7.37
N PHE A 14 11.18 -3.31 -6.13
CA PHE A 14 10.45 -3.88 -4.99
C PHE A 14 10.37 -2.91 -3.83
N TYR A 15 9.25 -2.94 -3.13
CA TYR A 15 9.12 -2.27 -1.87
C TYR A 15 9.96 -3.01 -0.80
N VAL A 16 10.81 -2.25 -0.13
CA VAL A 16 11.53 -2.68 1.08
C VAL A 16 11.21 -1.68 2.18
N PRO A 17 10.78 -2.11 3.37
CA PRO A 17 10.49 -1.20 4.46
C PRO A 17 11.66 -0.26 4.78
N GLY A 18 11.37 1.05 4.92
CA GLY A 18 12.33 2.05 5.34
C GLY A 18 12.62 1.98 6.86
N PRO A 19 13.67 2.67 7.33
CA PRO A 19 14.06 2.65 8.74
C PRO A 19 13.01 3.25 9.69
N ASP A 20 12.13 4.07 9.17
CA ASP A 20 11.01 4.71 9.88
C ASP A 20 9.74 3.83 9.93
N ARG A 21 9.78 2.64 9.28
CA ARG A 21 8.66 1.71 9.31
C ARG A 21 8.60 0.98 10.65
N ARG A 22 7.55 1.22 11.42
CA ARG A 22 7.28 0.48 12.65
C ARG A 22 7.00 -0.98 12.31
N LEU A 23 7.78 -1.90 12.89
CA LEU A 23 7.82 -3.31 12.50
C LEU A 23 7.07 -4.24 13.44
N VAL A 24 6.93 -3.84 14.71
CA VAL A 24 6.38 -4.71 15.75
C VAL A 24 4.94 -4.33 16.02
N GLN A 25 4.06 -5.33 16.05
CA GLN A 25 2.64 -5.16 16.35
C GLN A 25 2.40 -5.47 17.82
N GLU A 26 1.72 -4.56 18.51
CA GLU A 26 1.27 -4.73 19.88
C GLU A 26 -0.25 -4.59 19.97
N GLY A 27 -0.86 -5.27 20.97
CA GLY A 27 -2.30 -5.21 21.20
C GLY A 27 -3.07 -6.42 20.64
N LYS A 28 -4.40 -6.26 20.51
CA LYS A 28 -5.31 -7.32 20.05
C LYS A 28 -5.85 -7.02 18.66
N PRO A 29 -6.32 -8.03 17.90
CA PRO A 29 -7.02 -7.80 16.64
C PRO A 29 -8.15 -6.77 16.79
N GLY A 30 -8.17 -5.76 15.90
CA GLY A 30 -9.13 -4.66 15.95
C GLY A 30 -8.79 -3.54 16.95
N ALA A 31 -7.69 -3.66 17.71
CA ALA A 31 -7.18 -2.64 18.63
C ALA A 31 -5.67 -2.82 18.81
N TYR A 32 -4.92 -2.73 17.73
CA TYR A 32 -3.47 -2.84 17.75
C TYR A 32 -2.79 -1.58 17.23
N ASP A 33 -1.56 -1.38 17.66
CA ASP A 33 -0.66 -0.37 17.15
C ASP A 33 0.65 -1.02 16.68
N PHE A 34 1.38 -0.28 15.84
CA PHE A 34 2.72 -0.65 15.45
C PHE A 34 3.74 0.21 16.20
N VAL A 35 4.74 -0.44 16.76
CA VAL A 35 5.85 0.19 17.46
C VAL A 35 7.16 -0.05 16.71
N GLU A 36 8.19 0.71 17.06
CA GLU A 36 9.51 0.57 16.47
C GLU A 36 10.09 -0.80 16.81
N GLY A 37 10.76 -1.40 15.83
CA GLY A 37 11.55 -2.61 16.04
C GLY A 37 12.97 -2.29 16.49
N THR A 38 13.71 -3.33 16.90
CA THR A 38 15.15 -3.23 17.12
C THR A 38 15.91 -3.10 15.79
N THR A 39 17.14 -2.64 15.84
CA THR A 39 18.06 -2.61 14.67
C THR A 39 18.18 -3.98 14.01
N GLU A 40 18.32 -5.04 14.79
CA GLU A 40 18.40 -6.41 14.30
C GLU A 40 17.12 -6.86 13.58
N GLN A 41 15.94 -6.51 14.10
CA GLN A 41 14.66 -6.78 13.45
C GLN A 41 14.55 -6.05 12.11
N TYR A 42 14.98 -4.80 12.05
CA TYR A 42 15.01 -4.03 10.81
C TYR A 42 15.96 -4.65 9.79
N GLU A 43 17.20 -4.92 10.17
CA GLU A 43 18.21 -5.54 9.29
C GLU A 43 17.74 -6.91 8.76
N THR A 44 17.15 -7.72 9.64
CA THR A 44 16.55 -9.01 9.26
C THR A 44 15.43 -8.81 8.25
N THR A 45 14.52 -7.86 8.49
CA THR A 45 13.39 -7.55 7.58
C THR A 45 13.90 -7.14 6.21
N VAL A 46 14.85 -6.23 6.15
CA VAL A 46 15.46 -5.76 4.89
C VAL A 46 16.16 -6.90 4.15
N ALA A 47 16.99 -7.65 4.85
CA ALA A 47 17.76 -8.74 4.24
C ALA A 47 16.83 -9.84 3.67
N GLN A 48 15.84 -10.28 4.44
CA GLN A 48 14.93 -11.34 4.01
C GLN A 48 14.00 -10.88 2.89
N THR A 49 13.51 -9.64 2.95
CA THR A 49 12.68 -9.06 1.87
C THR A 49 13.45 -9.00 0.56
N LYS A 50 14.67 -8.45 0.57
CA LYS A 50 15.52 -8.37 -0.63
C LYS A 50 15.81 -9.75 -1.21
N ALA A 51 16.28 -10.68 -0.38
CA ALA A 51 16.61 -12.03 -0.83
C ALA A 51 15.40 -12.80 -1.41
N ALA A 52 14.21 -12.62 -0.84
CA ALA A 52 12.99 -13.24 -1.36
C ALA A 52 12.60 -12.64 -2.72
N CYS A 53 12.65 -11.30 -2.85
CA CYS A 53 12.33 -10.60 -4.09
C CYS A 53 13.30 -10.97 -5.22
N GLU A 54 14.60 -11.02 -4.94
CA GLU A 54 15.62 -11.40 -5.91
C GLU A 54 15.42 -12.83 -6.43
N ARG A 55 15.16 -13.78 -5.53
CA ARG A 55 14.88 -15.17 -5.92
C ARG A 55 13.60 -15.30 -6.75
N ALA A 56 12.55 -14.61 -6.35
CA ALA A 56 11.28 -14.61 -7.07
C ALA A 56 11.45 -14.02 -8.49
N TYR A 57 12.20 -12.93 -8.60
CA TYR A 57 12.45 -12.31 -9.90
C TYR A 57 13.33 -13.20 -10.79
N ALA A 58 14.36 -13.84 -10.25
CA ALA A 58 15.17 -14.80 -10.99
C ALA A 58 14.32 -15.98 -11.54
N ALA A 59 13.41 -16.50 -10.72
CA ALA A 59 12.47 -17.53 -11.17
C ALA A 59 11.54 -17.03 -12.29
N TYR A 60 11.03 -15.80 -12.17
CA TYR A 60 10.23 -15.14 -13.20
C TYR A 60 11.00 -15.04 -14.53
N GLN A 61 12.24 -14.55 -14.51
CA GLN A 61 13.10 -14.46 -15.69
C GLN A 61 13.36 -15.83 -16.31
N THR A 62 13.71 -16.83 -15.51
CA THR A 62 13.92 -18.21 -15.98
C THR A 62 12.70 -18.74 -16.73
N MET A 63 11.49 -18.44 -16.25
CA MET A 63 10.26 -18.86 -16.96
C MET A 63 10.06 -18.11 -18.26
N LEU A 64 10.36 -16.82 -18.30
CA LEU A 64 10.28 -16.03 -19.54
C LEU A 64 11.27 -16.52 -20.59
N ASP A 65 12.51 -16.81 -20.17
CA ASP A 65 13.57 -17.33 -21.05
C ASP A 65 13.23 -18.72 -21.60
N ALA A 66 12.47 -19.52 -20.85
CA ALA A 66 11.91 -20.79 -21.28
C ALA A 66 10.67 -20.66 -22.19
N GLY A 67 10.27 -19.43 -22.55
CA GLY A 67 9.11 -19.18 -23.42
C GLY A 67 7.76 -19.28 -22.73
N ILE A 68 7.72 -19.34 -21.40
CA ILE A 68 6.45 -19.38 -20.62
C ILE A 68 5.78 -18.01 -20.72
N ALA A 69 4.47 -18.02 -20.95
CA ALA A 69 3.67 -16.82 -21.08
C ALA A 69 3.80 -15.93 -19.82
N ARG A 70 3.93 -14.59 -20.03
CA ARG A 70 4.02 -13.59 -18.93
C ARG A 70 2.90 -13.74 -17.91
N GLU A 71 1.70 -14.08 -18.36
CA GLU A 71 0.53 -14.29 -17.51
C GLU A 71 0.75 -15.40 -16.46
N VAL A 72 1.48 -16.45 -16.84
CA VAL A 72 1.85 -17.56 -15.95
C VAL A 72 3.08 -17.20 -15.12
N ALA A 73 4.14 -16.75 -15.78
CA ALA A 73 5.42 -16.44 -15.14
C ALA A 73 5.29 -15.39 -14.02
N ARG A 74 4.47 -14.35 -14.17
CA ARG A 74 4.26 -13.31 -13.16
C ARG A 74 3.68 -13.85 -11.84
N GLY A 75 3.11 -15.04 -11.83
CA GLY A 75 2.51 -15.66 -10.63
C GLY A 75 3.50 -15.91 -9.49
N VAL A 76 4.81 -15.91 -9.76
CA VAL A 76 5.84 -16.07 -8.72
C VAL A 76 6.32 -14.73 -8.13
N LEU A 77 5.93 -13.60 -8.73
CA LEU A 77 6.37 -12.29 -8.26
C LEU A 77 5.69 -11.95 -6.92
N PRO A 78 6.44 -11.38 -5.96
CA PRO A 78 5.89 -11.01 -4.66
C PRO A 78 5.00 -9.77 -4.75
N VAL A 79 4.10 -9.60 -3.80
CA VAL A 79 3.26 -8.39 -3.67
C VAL A 79 4.09 -7.12 -3.47
N ALA A 80 5.35 -7.24 -3.09
CA ALA A 80 6.30 -6.14 -2.98
C ALA A 80 6.73 -5.58 -4.34
N THR A 81 6.37 -6.21 -5.46
CA THR A 81 6.70 -5.70 -6.80
C THR A 81 5.93 -4.42 -7.07
N TYR A 82 6.66 -3.33 -7.41
CA TYR A 82 6.01 -2.09 -7.81
C TYR A 82 5.32 -2.22 -9.17
N SER A 83 4.13 -1.68 -9.24
CA SER A 83 3.45 -1.35 -10.48
C SER A 83 3.04 0.13 -10.47
N SER A 84 2.47 0.60 -11.57
CA SER A 84 1.90 1.94 -11.66
C SER A 84 0.45 1.87 -12.06
N MET A 85 -0.37 2.76 -11.48
CA MET A 85 -1.78 2.83 -11.84
C MET A 85 -2.24 4.28 -12.00
N TYR A 86 -3.23 4.46 -12.84
CA TYR A 86 -4.01 5.69 -12.95
C TYR A 86 -5.42 5.43 -12.45
N VAL A 87 -5.85 6.21 -11.45
CA VAL A 87 -7.16 6.08 -10.80
C VAL A 87 -7.96 7.36 -11.00
N THR A 88 -9.22 7.20 -11.39
CA THR A 88 -10.22 8.28 -11.40
C THR A 88 -11.39 7.87 -10.53
N MET A 89 -11.79 8.72 -9.62
CA MET A 89 -12.94 8.48 -8.76
C MET A 89 -13.69 9.78 -8.46
N ASN A 90 -14.97 9.67 -8.14
CA ASN A 90 -15.75 10.82 -7.66
C ASN A 90 -15.49 11.07 -6.16
N ALA A 91 -15.92 12.24 -5.66
CA ALA A 91 -15.68 12.64 -4.27
C ALA A 91 -16.26 11.64 -3.25
N ARG A 92 -17.43 11.05 -3.51
CA ARG A 92 -18.05 10.06 -2.62
C ARG A 92 -17.18 8.80 -2.50
N SER A 93 -16.67 8.30 -3.63
CA SER A 93 -15.77 7.14 -3.63
C SER A 93 -14.45 7.45 -2.92
N LEU A 94 -13.93 8.69 -3.08
CA LEU A 94 -12.76 9.14 -2.35
C LEU A 94 -13.01 9.20 -0.84
N MET A 95 -14.14 9.75 -0.39
CA MET A 95 -14.52 9.75 1.03
C MET A 95 -14.58 8.33 1.61
N ASN A 96 -15.20 7.37 0.89
CA ASN A 96 -15.22 5.96 1.32
C ASN A 96 -13.80 5.36 1.41
N PHE A 97 -12.93 5.66 0.45
CA PHE A 97 -11.55 5.22 0.49
C PHE A 97 -10.81 5.81 1.70
N LEU A 98 -10.95 7.13 1.93
CA LEU A 98 -10.30 7.83 3.04
C LEU A 98 -10.80 7.34 4.41
N SER A 99 -12.09 7.09 4.57
CA SER A 99 -12.65 6.56 5.82
C SER A 99 -12.08 5.19 6.20
N LEU A 100 -11.65 4.40 5.22
CA LEU A 100 -11.09 3.05 5.42
C LEU A 100 -9.55 3.02 5.44
N ARG A 101 -8.90 4.04 4.91
CA ARG A 101 -7.45 4.04 4.67
C ARG A 101 -6.69 5.16 5.36
N THR A 102 -7.37 5.93 6.23
CA THR A 102 -6.73 6.88 7.15
C THR A 102 -7.16 6.58 8.58
N LYS A 103 -6.21 6.63 9.52
CA LYS A 103 -6.51 6.53 10.96
C LYS A 103 -6.69 7.93 11.51
N ARG A 104 -7.89 8.26 11.99
CA ARG A 104 -8.21 9.58 12.58
C ARG A 104 -8.96 9.39 13.89
N PRO A 105 -8.59 10.13 14.95
CA PRO A 105 -9.22 9.98 16.27
C PRO A 105 -10.71 10.39 16.28
N ASP A 106 -11.09 11.36 15.44
CA ASP A 106 -12.45 11.91 15.37
C ASP A 106 -13.35 11.18 14.36
N ALA A 107 -12.88 10.07 13.77
CA ALA A 107 -13.70 9.28 12.87
C ALA A 107 -14.81 8.54 13.63
N ALA A 108 -16.04 8.56 13.10
CA ALA A 108 -17.18 7.85 13.68
C ALA A 108 -16.95 6.33 13.74
N PHE A 109 -16.18 5.81 12.78
CA PHE A 109 -15.79 4.40 12.75
C PHE A 109 -14.25 4.30 12.71
N PRO A 110 -13.63 3.61 13.68
CA PRO A 110 -12.19 3.43 13.69
C PRO A 110 -11.73 2.59 12.50
N SER A 111 -10.60 2.96 11.91
CA SER A 111 -9.94 2.21 10.85
C SER A 111 -8.50 1.85 11.26
N PHE A 112 -8.00 0.73 10.74
CA PHE A 112 -6.65 0.24 11.00
C PHE A 112 -5.93 -0.05 9.67
N PRO A 113 -5.64 1.01 8.87
CA PRO A 113 -5.02 0.84 7.58
C PRO A 113 -3.58 0.35 7.72
N GLN A 114 -3.12 -0.42 6.73
CA GLN A 114 -1.70 -0.65 6.55
C GLN A 114 -1.00 0.69 6.26
N ARG A 115 0.18 0.91 6.84
CA ARG A 115 0.88 2.21 6.78
C ARG A 115 1.11 2.69 5.35
N GLU A 116 1.46 1.79 4.44
CA GLU A 116 1.77 2.10 3.05
C GLU A 116 0.57 2.70 2.30
N ILE A 117 -0.63 2.13 2.49
CA ILE A 117 -1.84 2.69 1.87
C ILE A 117 -2.33 3.95 2.60
N GLU A 118 -2.09 4.06 3.91
CA GLU A 118 -2.39 5.27 4.67
C GLU A 118 -1.58 6.46 4.14
N MET A 119 -0.29 6.29 3.89
CA MET A 119 0.56 7.34 3.31
C MET A 119 0.03 7.86 1.96
N VAL A 120 -0.48 6.97 1.12
CA VAL A 120 -1.12 7.35 -0.15
C VAL A 120 -2.42 8.10 0.12
N ALA A 121 -3.25 7.58 1.02
CA ALA A 121 -4.53 8.20 1.38
C ALA A 121 -4.34 9.61 1.97
N ASP A 122 -3.35 9.81 2.86
CA ASP A 122 -3.00 11.12 3.42
C ASP A 122 -2.65 12.13 2.33
N ARG A 123 -1.88 11.73 1.32
CA ARG A 123 -1.52 12.60 0.18
C ARG A 123 -2.74 12.94 -0.68
N MET A 124 -3.58 11.95 -0.96
CA MET A 124 -4.82 12.16 -1.73
C MET A 124 -5.77 13.09 -0.99
N GLU A 125 -5.90 12.92 0.33
CA GLU A 125 -6.72 13.78 1.18
C GLU A 125 -6.23 15.23 1.16
N GLY A 126 -4.91 15.47 1.28
CA GLY A 126 -4.32 16.80 1.20
C GLY A 126 -4.68 17.52 -0.11
N PHE A 127 -4.49 16.88 -1.25
CA PHE A 127 -4.88 17.44 -2.54
C PHE A 127 -6.38 17.68 -2.67
N TRP A 128 -7.21 16.77 -2.17
CA TRP A 128 -8.64 16.93 -2.20
C TRP A 128 -9.13 18.06 -1.31
N ALA A 129 -8.54 18.24 -0.11
CA ALA A 129 -8.86 19.33 0.80
C ALA A 129 -8.60 20.71 0.18
N GLU A 130 -7.52 20.84 -0.59
CA GLU A 130 -7.21 22.07 -1.34
C GLU A 130 -8.22 22.33 -2.47
N LEU A 131 -8.59 21.31 -3.21
CA LEU A 131 -9.47 21.40 -4.38
C LEU A 131 -10.95 21.56 -4.01
N MET A 132 -11.39 20.96 -2.90
CA MET A 132 -12.79 20.92 -2.47
C MET A 132 -12.94 21.20 -0.96
N PRO A 133 -12.50 22.35 -0.46
CA PRO A 133 -12.39 22.61 0.98
C PRO A 133 -13.72 22.53 1.74
N LEU A 134 -14.83 22.99 1.14
CA LEU A 134 -16.15 22.90 1.78
C LEU A 134 -16.64 21.46 1.91
N THR A 135 -16.40 20.64 0.90
CA THR A 135 -16.77 19.23 0.90
C THR A 135 -15.92 18.44 1.88
N HIS A 136 -14.61 18.71 1.93
CA HIS A 136 -13.71 18.12 2.90
C HIS A 136 -14.11 18.48 4.34
N ALA A 137 -14.36 19.75 4.63
CA ALA A 137 -14.81 20.19 5.95
C ALA A 137 -16.16 19.57 6.36
N ALA A 138 -17.08 19.36 5.41
CA ALA A 138 -18.32 18.65 5.68
C ALA A 138 -18.08 17.16 6.02
N PHE A 139 -17.19 16.51 5.29
CA PHE A 139 -16.80 15.12 5.56
C PHE A 139 -16.20 14.95 6.97
N GLU A 140 -15.30 15.83 7.39
CA GLU A 140 -14.74 15.82 8.74
C GLU A 140 -15.79 16.05 9.82
N ARG A 141 -16.63 17.10 9.67
CA ARG A 141 -17.72 17.40 10.63
C ARG A 141 -18.74 16.27 10.79
N ASN A 142 -18.90 15.43 9.78
CA ASN A 142 -19.79 14.27 9.83
C ASN A 142 -19.06 12.97 10.21
N GLY A 143 -17.96 13.06 10.96
CA GLY A 143 -17.22 11.90 11.48
C GLY A 143 -16.59 11.05 10.38
N ARG A 144 -16.25 11.66 9.24
CA ARG A 144 -15.60 11.00 8.09
C ARG A 144 -16.42 9.87 7.49
N VAL A 145 -17.74 10.02 7.51
CA VAL A 145 -18.69 9.09 6.88
C VAL A 145 -19.09 9.67 5.52
N ALA A 146 -18.97 8.87 4.46
CA ALA A 146 -19.43 9.26 3.13
C ALA A 146 -20.95 9.24 3.06
N PRO A 147 -21.59 10.23 2.37
CA PRO A 147 -23.03 10.30 2.21
C PRO A 147 -23.60 9.16 1.35
#